data_c7235d596c08f26fc4a442437c85734c
#
_entry.id   c7235d596c08f26fc4a442437c85734c
#
_cell.length_a   1.000
_cell.length_b   1.000
_cell.length_c   1.000
_cell.angle_alpha   90.00
_cell.angle_beta   90.00
_cell.angle_gamma   90.00
#
_symmetry.space_group_name_H-M   'P 1'
#
loop_
_entity.id
_entity.type
_entity.pdbx_description
1 polymer ?
#
loop_
_entity_poly.entity_id
_entity_poly.type
_entity_poly.pdbx_seq_one_letter_code
_entity_poly.pdbx_strand_id
1 'polypeptide(L)'
;MAQEQGFAEMISKVAHELRSPLTSVKGFSATLVKRWDSFTDEQRKQFVETIHQDSLRMARVIAEVVDLARIESGRLELNHAEVHLHSLCERAVKNVEALAGSERVVIEVDQDICVWGDLQRLEHVVSNLIENAVKFSDEGSISVSAQAHPDDTVEFRVSDQGVGIDPERLDSVFDGPGERAGRATPSGTGLGLYLSKRLVEAHYGTISAASEKGAGSSFTVVLPAVKGAT
;
A
#
# COMPACT_ATOMS: atom_id res chain seq x y z
N MET A 1 26.84 -1.28 -9.16
CA MET A 1 27.08 -2.37 -8.16
C MET A 1 26.07 -2.34 -7.00
N ALA A 2 25.97 -1.31 -6.15
CA ALA A 2 24.97 -1.28 -5.07
C ALA A 2 23.51 -1.26 -5.57
N GLN A 3 23.21 -0.50 -6.62
CA GLN A 3 21.88 -0.43 -7.25
C GLN A 3 21.47 -1.74 -7.93
N GLU A 4 22.39 -2.42 -8.59
CA GLU A 4 22.15 -3.73 -9.22
C GLU A 4 21.91 -4.82 -8.18
N GLN A 5 22.60 -4.79 -7.05
CA GLN A 5 22.38 -5.70 -5.93
C GLN A 5 20.99 -5.50 -5.32
N GLY A 6 20.56 -4.26 -5.06
CA GLY A 6 19.23 -3.96 -4.54
C GLY A 6 18.09 -4.42 -5.48
N PHE A 7 18.28 -4.26 -6.80
CA PHE A 7 17.30 -4.74 -7.79
C PHE A 7 17.21 -6.26 -7.82
N ALA A 8 18.35 -6.98 -7.77
CA ALA A 8 18.37 -8.44 -7.73
C ALA A 8 17.69 -9.00 -6.47
N GLU A 9 17.92 -8.39 -5.31
CA GLU A 9 17.25 -8.74 -4.05
C GLU A 9 15.74 -8.49 -4.12
N MET A 10 15.33 -7.38 -4.71
CA MET A 10 13.92 -7.06 -4.95
C MET A 10 13.25 -8.13 -5.80
N ILE A 11 13.83 -8.52 -6.95
CA ILE A 11 13.30 -9.57 -7.82
C ILE A 11 13.20 -10.92 -7.09
N SER A 12 14.20 -11.26 -6.27
CA SER A 12 14.16 -12.49 -5.46
C SER A 12 12.99 -12.49 -4.47
N LYS A 13 12.72 -11.37 -3.81
CA LYS A 13 11.60 -11.22 -2.88
C LYS A 13 10.24 -11.27 -3.60
N VAL A 14 10.13 -10.58 -4.74
CA VAL A 14 8.93 -10.65 -5.59
C VAL A 14 8.64 -12.10 -5.99
N ALA A 15 9.64 -12.82 -6.46
CA ALA A 15 9.49 -14.23 -6.84
C ALA A 15 9.00 -15.08 -5.66
N HIS A 16 9.50 -14.80 -4.46
CA HIS A 16 9.06 -15.49 -3.24
C HIS A 16 7.59 -15.15 -2.88
N GLU A 17 7.21 -13.87 -2.95
CA GLU A 17 5.85 -13.42 -2.65
C GLU A 17 4.81 -13.91 -3.68
N LEU A 18 5.21 -14.10 -4.94
CA LEU A 18 4.34 -14.68 -5.97
C LEU A 18 4.20 -16.20 -5.83
N ARG A 19 5.23 -16.89 -5.30
CA ARG A 19 5.22 -18.36 -5.18
C ARG A 19 4.15 -18.87 -4.23
N SER A 20 3.93 -18.18 -3.10
CA SER A 20 2.95 -18.58 -2.09
C SER A 20 1.51 -18.57 -2.64
N PRO A 21 0.98 -17.43 -3.15
CA PRO A 21 -0.38 -17.39 -3.71
C PRO A 21 -0.52 -18.28 -4.95
N LEU A 22 0.51 -18.38 -5.81
CA LEU A 22 0.48 -19.29 -6.96
C LEU A 22 0.33 -20.75 -6.52
N THR A 23 1.01 -21.17 -5.46
CA THR A 23 0.89 -22.53 -4.92
C THR A 23 -0.51 -22.76 -4.36
N SER A 24 -1.10 -21.80 -3.69
CA SER A 24 -2.47 -21.83 -3.16
C SER A 24 -3.49 -21.95 -4.29
N VAL A 25 -3.44 -21.06 -5.29
CA VAL A 25 -4.31 -21.10 -6.49
C VAL A 25 -4.23 -22.43 -7.18
N LYS A 26 -3.01 -22.93 -7.44
CA LYS A 26 -2.78 -24.23 -8.09
C LYS A 26 -3.30 -25.39 -7.25
N GLY A 27 -3.12 -25.35 -5.92
CA GLY A 27 -3.57 -26.39 -5.01
C GLY A 27 -5.07 -26.49 -4.92
N PHE A 28 -5.74 -25.37 -4.65
CA PHE A 28 -7.22 -25.34 -4.53
C PHE A 28 -7.91 -25.61 -5.86
N SER A 29 -7.44 -25.06 -6.97
CA SER A 29 -8.01 -25.34 -8.28
C SER A 29 -7.85 -26.83 -8.67
N ALA A 30 -6.68 -27.43 -8.44
CA ALA A 30 -6.47 -28.85 -8.70
C ALA A 30 -7.35 -29.75 -7.79
N THR A 31 -7.57 -29.32 -6.54
CA THR A 31 -8.43 -30.03 -5.58
C THR A 31 -9.89 -29.97 -6.02
N LEU A 32 -10.38 -28.80 -6.43
CA LEU A 32 -11.74 -28.65 -6.96
C LEU A 32 -11.95 -29.50 -8.21
N VAL A 33 -11.00 -29.45 -9.17
CA VAL A 33 -11.11 -30.23 -10.42
C VAL A 33 -11.14 -31.75 -10.15
N LYS A 34 -10.35 -32.25 -9.19
CA LYS A 34 -10.24 -33.70 -8.92
C LYS A 34 -11.35 -34.26 -8.02
N ARG A 35 -11.93 -33.42 -7.15
CA ARG A 35 -12.82 -33.88 -6.05
C ARG A 35 -14.08 -33.01 -5.91
N TRP A 36 -14.56 -32.42 -6.99
CA TRP A 36 -15.69 -31.49 -6.97
C TRP A 36 -16.89 -32.02 -6.17
N ASP A 37 -17.30 -33.25 -6.42
CA ASP A 37 -18.46 -33.90 -5.79
C ASP A 37 -18.25 -34.28 -4.31
N SER A 38 -17.00 -34.21 -3.83
CA SER A 38 -16.66 -34.52 -2.41
C SER A 38 -16.83 -33.33 -1.49
N PHE A 39 -17.12 -32.13 -2.01
CA PHE A 39 -17.22 -30.90 -1.21
C PHE A 39 -18.66 -30.38 -1.19
N THR A 40 -19.04 -29.74 -0.08
CA THR A 40 -20.28 -28.95 0.01
C THR A 40 -20.15 -27.67 -0.81
N ASP A 41 -21.28 -27.04 -1.12
CA ASP A 41 -21.29 -25.78 -1.85
C ASP A 41 -20.55 -24.66 -1.10
N GLU A 42 -20.64 -24.64 0.24
CA GLU A 42 -19.90 -23.71 1.09
C GLU A 42 -18.38 -23.91 0.99
N GLN A 43 -17.93 -25.17 1.01
CA GLN A 43 -16.50 -25.49 0.84
C GLN A 43 -15.99 -25.12 -0.55
N ARG A 44 -16.79 -25.39 -1.59
CA ARG A 44 -16.45 -24.98 -2.97
C ARG A 44 -16.31 -23.46 -3.06
N LYS A 45 -17.28 -22.74 -2.45
CA LYS A 45 -17.27 -21.27 -2.41
C LYS A 45 -16.01 -20.75 -1.72
N GLN A 46 -15.66 -21.29 -0.55
CA GLN A 46 -14.44 -20.91 0.17
C GLN A 46 -13.17 -21.12 -0.67
N PHE A 47 -13.05 -22.25 -1.39
CA PHE A 47 -11.90 -22.50 -2.28
C PHE A 47 -11.84 -21.50 -3.42
N VAL A 48 -12.99 -21.19 -4.06
CA VAL A 48 -13.07 -20.21 -5.15
C VAL A 48 -12.72 -18.81 -4.63
N GLU A 49 -13.22 -18.42 -3.46
CA GLU A 49 -12.90 -17.15 -2.82
C GLU A 49 -11.40 -17.04 -2.52
N THR A 50 -10.77 -18.10 -1.98
CA THR A 50 -9.32 -18.13 -1.74
C THR A 50 -8.53 -17.98 -3.05
N ILE A 51 -8.92 -18.71 -4.11
CA ILE A 51 -8.29 -18.59 -5.44
C ILE A 51 -8.42 -17.16 -5.97
N HIS A 52 -9.59 -16.55 -5.82
CA HIS A 52 -9.84 -15.18 -6.27
C HIS A 52 -8.95 -14.17 -5.53
N GLN A 53 -8.91 -14.24 -4.20
CA GLN A 53 -8.08 -13.35 -3.37
C GLN A 53 -6.59 -13.49 -3.68
N ASP A 54 -6.09 -14.71 -3.81
CA ASP A 54 -4.68 -14.96 -4.16
C ASP A 54 -4.35 -14.48 -5.58
N SER A 55 -5.30 -14.57 -6.53
CA SER A 55 -5.16 -14.03 -7.88
C SER A 55 -5.08 -12.50 -7.89
N LEU A 56 -5.93 -11.82 -7.11
CA LEU A 56 -5.88 -10.36 -6.93
C LEU A 56 -4.56 -9.91 -6.30
N ARG A 57 -4.08 -10.67 -5.30
CA ARG A 57 -2.78 -10.41 -4.67
C ARG A 57 -1.63 -10.51 -5.67
N MET A 58 -1.59 -11.56 -6.51
CA MET A 58 -0.57 -11.70 -7.55
C MET A 58 -0.62 -10.56 -8.56
N ALA A 59 -1.82 -10.17 -9.01
CA ALA A 59 -1.99 -9.05 -9.94
C ALA A 59 -1.44 -7.74 -9.36
N ARG A 60 -1.66 -7.48 -8.06
CA ARG A 60 -1.12 -6.31 -7.36
C ARG A 60 0.41 -6.32 -7.33
N VAL A 61 1.02 -7.45 -6.92
CA VAL A 61 2.49 -7.57 -6.88
C VAL A 61 3.11 -7.35 -8.26
N ILE A 62 2.49 -7.89 -9.32
CA ILE A 62 2.96 -7.68 -10.69
C ILE A 62 2.86 -6.20 -11.08
N ALA A 63 1.76 -5.52 -10.76
CA ALA A 63 1.59 -4.10 -11.03
C ALA A 63 2.65 -3.25 -10.31
N GLU A 64 2.93 -3.52 -9.04
CA GLU A 64 3.99 -2.86 -8.26
C GLU A 64 5.37 -2.99 -8.93
N VAL A 65 5.71 -4.19 -9.39
CA VAL A 65 6.99 -4.44 -10.09
C VAL A 65 7.07 -3.70 -11.42
N VAL A 66 5.99 -3.70 -12.19
CA VAL A 66 5.93 -2.96 -13.47
C VAL A 66 6.08 -1.46 -13.25
N ASP A 67 5.43 -0.91 -12.22
CA ASP A 67 5.54 0.50 -11.89
C ASP A 67 6.96 0.86 -11.44
N LEU A 68 7.59 0.05 -10.59
CA LEU A 68 8.98 0.24 -10.21
C LEU A 68 9.92 0.19 -11.41
N ALA A 69 9.73 -0.77 -12.32
CA ALA A 69 10.53 -0.87 -13.53
C ALA A 69 10.38 0.38 -14.44
N ARG A 70 9.17 0.96 -14.53
CA ARG A 70 8.91 2.21 -15.26
C ARG A 70 9.59 3.41 -14.59
N ILE A 71 9.52 3.50 -13.26
CA ILE A 71 10.17 4.56 -12.49
C ILE A 71 11.69 4.48 -12.66
N GLU A 72 12.30 3.32 -12.41
CA GLU A 72 13.74 3.12 -12.48
C GLU A 72 14.31 3.34 -13.90
N SER A 73 13.51 3.08 -14.94
CA SER A 73 13.89 3.36 -16.32
C SER A 73 13.60 4.80 -16.79
N GLY A 74 13.04 5.65 -15.91
CA GLY A 74 12.62 7.01 -16.27
C GLY A 74 11.46 7.07 -17.27
N ARG A 75 10.66 5.99 -17.38
CA ARG A 75 9.54 5.87 -18.33
C ARG A 75 8.17 5.97 -17.67
N LEU A 76 8.13 6.38 -16.39
CA LEU A 76 6.85 6.63 -15.74
C LEU A 76 6.26 7.92 -16.32
N GLU A 77 5.15 7.80 -17.02
CA GLU A 77 4.33 8.92 -17.44
C GLU A 77 3.21 9.11 -16.42
N LEU A 78 3.01 10.35 -15.96
CA LEU A 78 1.97 10.73 -15.01
C LEU A 78 0.92 11.58 -15.72
N ASN A 79 -0.34 11.19 -15.59
CA ASN A 79 -1.48 11.97 -16.04
C ASN A 79 -1.91 12.95 -14.95
N HIS A 80 -1.20 14.06 -14.84
CA HIS A 80 -1.50 15.07 -13.82
C HIS A 80 -2.85 15.73 -14.05
N ALA A 81 -3.66 15.77 -13.02
CA ALA A 81 -4.95 16.45 -12.95
C ALA A 81 -5.18 16.98 -11.52
N GLU A 82 -6.23 17.76 -11.36
CA GLU A 82 -6.73 18.11 -10.04
C GLU A 82 -7.34 16.87 -9.37
N VAL A 83 -6.85 16.55 -8.17
CA VAL A 83 -7.28 15.37 -7.39
C VAL A 83 -7.83 15.83 -6.05
N HIS A 84 -9.12 15.63 -5.82
CA HIS A 84 -9.79 15.89 -4.54
C HIS A 84 -9.39 14.81 -3.53
N LEU A 85 -8.68 15.20 -2.46
CA LEU A 85 -8.12 14.25 -1.49
C LEU A 85 -9.19 13.51 -0.70
N HIS A 86 -10.31 14.15 -0.36
CA HIS A 86 -11.41 13.47 0.32
C HIS A 86 -11.92 12.28 -0.49
N SER A 87 -12.26 12.49 -1.77
CA SER A 87 -12.74 11.44 -2.66
C SER A 87 -11.69 10.36 -2.92
N LEU A 88 -10.42 10.75 -2.99
CA LEU A 88 -9.30 9.81 -3.10
C LEU A 88 -9.22 8.89 -1.88
N CYS A 89 -9.38 9.45 -0.66
CA CYS A 89 -9.39 8.68 0.58
C CYS A 89 -10.57 7.71 0.65
N GLU A 90 -11.78 8.14 0.26
CA GLU A 90 -12.94 7.24 0.20
C GLU A 90 -12.72 6.05 -0.73
N ARG A 91 -12.10 6.29 -1.91
CA ARG A 91 -11.74 5.21 -2.85
C ARG A 91 -10.68 4.28 -2.27
N ALA A 92 -9.65 4.84 -1.63
CA ALA A 92 -8.61 4.06 -0.99
C ALA A 92 -9.14 3.17 0.14
N VAL A 93 -10.06 3.69 0.96
CA VAL A 93 -10.73 2.89 2.01
C VAL A 93 -11.51 1.73 1.40
N LYS A 94 -12.27 1.96 0.31
CA LYS A 94 -12.98 0.89 -0.41
C LYS A 94 -12.04 -0.21 -0.92
N ASN A 95 -10.84 0.16 -1.37
CA ASN A 95 -9.84 -0.81 -1.84
C ASN A 95 -9.34 -1.74 -0.73
N VAL A 96 -9.43 -1.32 0.52
CA VAL A 96 -9.01 -2.10 1.70
C VAL A 96 -10.21 -2.63 2.51
N GLU A 97 -11.44 -2.42 2.07
CA GLU A 97 -12.67 -2.79 2.77
C GLU A 97 -12.75 -4.29 3.09
N ALA A 98 -12.12 -5.14 2.27
CA ALA A 98 -12.05 -6.58 2.52
C ALA A 98 -11.10 -6.97 3.68
N LEU A 99 -10.30 -6.05 4.20
CA LEU A 99 -9.43 -6.29 5.35
C LEU A 99 -10.22 -6.10 6.65
N ALA A 100 -10.10 -7.05 7.57
CA ALA A 100 -10.63 -6.90 8.92
C ALA A 100 -9.98 -5.68 9.59
N GLY A 101 -10.78 -4.78 10.14
CA GLY A 101 -10.32 -3.55 10.78
C GLY A 101 -10.36 -2.31 9.88
N SER A 102 -10.76 -2.42 8.62
CA SER A 102 -10.95 -1.27 7.71
C SER A 102 -12.06 -0.32 8.19
N GLU A 103 -13.04 -0.82 8.94
CA GLU A 103 -14.11 -0.04 9.58
C GLU A 103 -13.62 0.95 10.63
N ARG A 104 -12.36 0.83 11.08
CA ARG A 104 -11.72 1.75 12.04
C ARG A 104 -11.12 2.98 11.39
N VAL A 105 -11.13 3.05 10.05
CA VAL A 105 -10.55 4.19 9.31
C VAL A 105 -11.51 5.37 9.37
N VAL A 106 -11.01 6.49 9.90
CA VAL A 106 -11.72 7.77 10.01
C VAL A 106 -11.07 8.77 9.06
N ILE A 107 -11.87 9.31 8.13
CA ILE A 107 -11.41 10.32 7.15
C ILE A 107 -11.73 11.71 7.70
N GLU A 108 -10.70 12.49 7.99
CA GLU A 108 -10.74 13.87 8.48
C GLU A 108 -10.10 14.81 7.46
N VAL A 109 -10.60 14.75 6.23
CA VAL A 109 -10.09 15.52 5.08
C VAL A 109 -11.21 16.42 4.56
N ASP A 110 -10.96 17.72 4.49
CA ASP A 110 -11.92 18.68 3.92
C ASP A 110 -12.12 18.43 2.42
N GLN A 111 -13.36 18.61 1.95
CA GLN A 111 -13.74 18.32 0.56
C GLN A 111 -13.05 19.23 -0.46
N ASP A 112 -12.64 20.42 -0.04
CA ASP A 112 -12.03 21.44 -0.90
C ASP A 112 -10.50 21.26 -1.06
N ILE A 113 -9.89 20.32 -0.31
CA ILE A 113 -8.46 20.09 -0.40
C ILE A 113 -8.14 19.28 -1.66
N CYS A 114 -7.36 19.89 -2.56
CA CYS A 114 -6.95 19.31 -3.83
C CYS A 114 -5.44 19.34 -4.00
N VAL A 115 -4.91 18.32 -4.68
CA VAL A 115 -3.50 18.24 -5.10
C VAL A 115 -3.40 18.11 -6.61
N TRP A 116 -2.26 18.50 -7.17
CA TRP A 116 -1.95 18.31 -8.58
C TRP A 116 -1.19 17.00 -8.78
N GLY A 117 -1.84 15.96 -9.36
CA GLY A 117 -1.21 14.67 -9.49
C GLY A 117 -1.99 13.67 -10.33
N ASP A 118 -1.44 12.46 -10.45
CA ASP A 118 -2.09 11.33 -11.12
C ASP A 118 -2.96 10.58 -10.11
N LEU A 119 -4.28 10.59 -10.36
CA LEU A 119 -5.28 9.99 -9.49
C LEU A 119 -4.98 8.52 -9.17
N GLN A 120 -4.61 7.72 -10.16
CA GLN A 120 -4.40 6.28 -9.97
C GLN A 120 -3.15 6.01 -9.13
N ARG A 121 -2.10 6.79 -9.36
CA ARG A 121 -0.83 6.65 -8.62
C ARG A 121 -0.96 7.13 -7.18
N LEU A 122 -1.66 8.23 -6.95
CA LEU A 122 -1.94 8.73 -5.61
C LEU A 122 -2.91 7.80 -4.86
N GLU A 123 -3.92 7.22 -5.54
CA GLU A 123 -4.80 6.21 -4.95
C GLU A 123 -3.99 4.98 -4.48
N HIS A 124 -3.01 4.54 -5.25
CA HIS A 124 -2.11 3.47 -4.85
C HIS A 124 -1.32 3.82 -3.58
N VAL A 125 -0.75 5.04 -3.51
CA VAL A 125 -0.02 5.51 -2.31
C VAL A 125 -0.93 5.51 -1.09
N VAL A 126 -2.11 6.13 -1.18
CA VAL A 126 -3.05 6.26 -0.06
C VAL A 126 -3.56 4.89 0.39
N SER A 127 -3.96 4.02 -0.56
CA SER A 127 -4.41 2.65 -0.25
C SER A 127 -3.31 1.85 0.46
N ASN A 128 -2.06 1.96 0.02
CA ASN A 128 -0.94 1.26 0.65
C ASN A 128 -0.68 1.75 2.10
N LEU A 129 -0.76 3.06 2.35
CA LEU A 129 -0.59 3.61 3.70
C LEU A 129 -1.72 3.16 4.63
N ILE A 130 -2.98 3.20 4.17
CA ILE A 130 -4.15 2.73 4.92
C ILE A 130 -4.05 1.21 5.15
N GLU A 131 -3.69 0.41 4.14
CA GLU A 131 -3.51 -1.04 4.25
C GLU A 131 -2.45 -1.38 5.32
N ASN A 132 -1.34 -0.65 5.36
CA ASN A 132 -0.32 -0.83 6.39
C ASN A 132 -0.87 -0.48 7.78
N ALA A 133 -1.58 0.63 7.93
CA ALA A 133 -2.20 1.03 9.19
C ALA A 133 -3.18 -0.04 9.70
N VAL A 134 -4.03 -0.59 8.82
CA VAL A 134 -4.96 -1.70 9.17
C VAL A 134 -4.23 -2.96 9.57
N LYS A 135 -3.15 -3.33 8.86
CA LYS A 135 -2.38 -4.57 9.11
C LYS A 135 -1.55 -4.54 10.38
N PHE A 136 -1.05 -3.38 10.78
CA PHE A 136 -0.12 -3.24 11.89
C PHE A 136 -0.74 -2.66 13.15
N SER A 137 -2.06 -2.36 13.12
CA SER A 137 -2.84 -2.01 14.30
C SER A 137 -4.02 -2.97 14.49
N ASP A 138 -4.06 -3.66 15.62
CA ASP A 138 -5.15 -4.60 15.93
C ASP A 138 -6.37 -3.86 16.50
N GLU A 139 -6.15 -2.75 17.20
CA GLU A 139 -7.16 -1.95 17.90
C GLU A 139 -6.94 -0.44 17.65
N GLY A 140 -7.91 0.38 18.05
CA GLY A 140 -7.87 1.82 17.92
C GLY A 140 -8.30 2.35 16.55
N SER A 141 -8.50 3.66 16.45
CA SER A 141 -8.84 4.33 15.19
C SER A 141 -7.62 4.53 14.32
N ILE A 142 -7.83 4.49 13.01
CA ILE A 142 -6.86 4.88 12.00
C ILE A 142 -7.34 6.23 11.45
N SER A 143 -6.58 7.28 11.68
CA SER A 143 -6.92 8.63 11.22
C SER A 143 -6.26 8.92 9.88
N VAL A 144 -7.05 9.45 8.96
CA VAL A 144 -6.60 9.95 7.65
C VAL A 144 -6.94 11.43 7.59
N SER A 145 -5.93 12.30 7.61
CA SER A 145 -6.12 13.75 7.63
C SER A 145 -5.33 14.46 6.54
N ALA A 146 -5.77 15.65 6.15
CA ALA A 146 -5.02 16.51 5.25
C ALA A 146 -5.13 17.98 5.65
N GLN A 147 -4.08 18.73 5.37
CA GLN A 147 -4.01 20.17 5.62
C GLN A 147 -3.30 20.89 4.48
N ALA A 148 -3.93 21.96 3.98
CA ALA A 148 -3.27 22.86 3.04
C ALA A 148 -2.36 23.85 3.79
N HIS A 149 -1.19 24.11 3.23
CA HIS A 149 -0.20 25.03 3.77
C HIS A 149 -0.05 26.31 2.90
N PRO A 150 0.39 27.44 3.50
CA PRO A 150 0.54 28.70 2.77
C PRO A 150 1.61 28.70 1.66
N ASP A 151 2.45 27.69 1.58
CA ASP A 151 3.52 27.52 0.58
C ASP A 151 3.09 26.72 -0.64
N ASP A 152 1.79 26.68 -0.94
CA ASP A 152 1.21 25.91 -2.04
C ASP A 152 1.49 24.42 -1.94
N THR A 153 1.55 23.87 -0.73
CA THR A 153 1.63 22.43 -0.47
C THR A 153 0.43 21.91 0.31
N VAL A 154 0.19 20.63 0.21
CA VAL A 154 -0.80 19.91 1.01
C VAL A 154 -0.09 18.77 1.75
N GLU A 155 -0.20 18.78 3.05
CA GLU A 155 0.19 17.67 3.91
C GLU A 155 -0.98 16.68 4.03
N PHE A 156 -0.72 15.42 3.73
CA PHE A 156 -1.64 14.31 3.92
C PHE A 156 -1.03 13.33 4.91
N ARG A 157 -1.80 12.85 5.89
CA ARG A 157 -1.30 12.00 6.96
C ARG A 157 -2.20 10.80 7.22
N VAL A 158 -1.58 9.63 7.39
CA VAL A 158 -2.24 8.41 7.89
C VAL A 158 -1.58 8.03 9.20
N SER A 159 -2.36 7.92 10.27
CA SER A 159 -1.88 7.59 11.61
C SER A 159 -2.61 6.39 12.18
N ASP A 160 -1.88 5.47 12.78
CA ASP A 160 -2.39 4.29 13.46
C ASP A 160 -1.94 4.23 14.93
N GLN A 161 -2.58 3.38 15.73
CA GLN A 161 -2.27 3.10 17.12
C GLN A 161 -1.71 1.68 17.28
N GLY A 162 -0.97 1.20 16.30
CA GLY A 162 -0.47 -0.16 16.25
C GLY A 162 0.83 -0.41 17.01
N VAL A 163 1.53 -1.45 16.59
CA VAL A 163 2.76 -1.90 17.23
C VAL A 163 3.95 -0.93 17.09
N GLY A 164 3.83 0.07 16.21
CA GLY A 164 4.88 1.01 15.90
C GLY A 164 6.07 0.36 15.17
N ILE A 165 7.06 1.20 14.84
CA ILE A 165 8.27 0.83 14.10
C ILE A 165 9.46 0.96 15.05
N ASP A 166 10.38 0.00 15.01
CA ASP A 166 11.63 0.07 15.75
C ASP A 166 12.47 1.27 15.27
N PRO A 167 13.03 2.12 16.16
CA PRO A 167 13.81 3.29 15.78
C PRO A 167 14.95 2.98 14.80
N GLU A 168 15.63 1.83 14.96
CA GLU A 168 16.70 1.41 14.07
C GLU A 168 16.25 1.16 12.61
N ARG A 169 14.95 0.98 12.41
CA ARG A 169 14.35 0.70 11.09
C ARG A 169 13.60 1.88 10.51
N LEU A 170 13.31 2.91 11.31
CA LEU A 170 12.48 4.03 10.89
C LEU A 170 13.06 4.78 9.69
N ASP A 171 14.39 5.01 9.69
CA ASP A 171 15.07 5.70 8.59
C ASP A 171 15.06 4.88 7.28
N SER A 172 14.97 3.56 7.38
CA SER A 172 15.07 2.64 6.23
C SER A 172 13.73 2.05 5.77
N VAL A 173 12.60 2.45 6.35
CA VAL A 173 11.29 1.86 6.00
C VAL A 173 10.89 2.09 4.54
N PHE A 174 11.47 3.12 3.91
CA PHE A 174 11.25 3.47 2.51
C PHE A 174 12.37 3.01 1.56
N ASP A 175 13.45 2.40 2.02
CA ASP A 175 14.66 2.13 1.20
C ASP A 175 14.61 0.82 0.42
N GLY A 176 13.46 0.17 0.42
CA GLY A 176 13.27 -1.08 -0.34
C GLY A 176 12.78 -2.21 0.54
N PRO A 177 12.70 -3.42 0.00
CA PRO A 177 12.17 -4.56 0.73
C PRO A 177 13.03 -4.90 1.93
N GLY A 178 12.71 -4.28 3.08
CA GLY A 178 13.44 -4.40 4.33
C GLY A 178 13.60 -5.85 4.80
N GLU A 179 14.71 -6.15 5.46
CA GLU A 179 14.90 -7.42 6.16
C GLU A 179 13.83 -7.56 7.25
N ARG A 180 13.01 -8.60 7.14
CA ARG A 180 12.02 -8.92 8.15
C ARG A 180 12.73 -9.55 9.35
N ALA A 181 12.88 -8.80 10.41
CA ALA A 181 13.35 -9.36 11.67
C ALA A 181 12.27 -10.31 12.26
N GLY A 182 12.51 -11.60 12.17
CA GLY A 182 12.25 -12.67 13.11
C GLY A 182 10.87 -12.89 13.77
N ARG A 183 9.78 -12.23 13.38
CA ARG A 183 8.43 -12.53 13.84
C ARG A 183 7.48 -12.67 12.65
N ALA A 184 6.49 -13.58 12.76
CA ALA A 184 5.40 -13.73 11.80
C ALA A 184 4.65 -12.39 11.69
N THR A 185 5.08 -11.55 10.76
CA THR A 185 4.39 -10.31 10.40
C THR A 185 3.33 -10.62 9.34
N PRO A 186 2.21 -9.91 9.30
CA PRO A 186 1.24 -10.03 8.23
C PRO A 186 1.93 -9.96 6.87
N SER A 187 1.57 -10.84 5.96
CA SER A 187 2.25 -10.99 4.68
C SER A 187 2.15 -9.71 3.83
N GLY A 188 3.27 -9.28 3.25
CA GLY A 188 3.35 -8.17 2.33
C GLY A 188 4.70 -8.14 1.62
N THR A 189 4.76 -7.63 0.40
CA THR A 189 5.96 -7.59 -0.45
C THR A 189 7.11 -6.79 0.16
N GLY A 190 6.80 -5.86 1.06
CA GLY A 190 7.73 -4.82 1.51
C GLY A 190 8.05 -3.80 0.41
N LEU A 191 7.42 -3.92 -0.77
CA LEU A 191 7.59 -2.99 -1.87
C LEU A 191 6.69 -1.75 -1.74
N GLY A 192 5.56 -1.87 -1.04
CA GLY A 192 4.54 -0.82 -1.01
C GLY A 192 5.07 0.52 -0.55
N LEU A 193 5.77 0.59 0.60
CA LEU A 193 6.35 1.86 1.08
C LEU A 193 7.45 2.40 0.16
N TYR A 194 8.29 1.53 -0.37
CA TYR A 194 9.30 1.92 -1.35
C TYR A 194 8.66 2.50 -2.62
N LEU A 195 7.66 1.81 -3.19
CA LEU A 195 6.92 2.30 -4.34
C LEU A 195 6.17 3.60 -4.01
N SER A 196 5.55 3.70 -2.82
CA SER A 196 4.90 4.94 -2.37
C SER A 196 5.87 6.12 -2.36
N LYS A 197 7.09 5.95 -1.82
CA LYS A 197 8.12 6.97 -1.86
C LYS A 197 8.46 7.39 -3.29
N ARG A 198 8.70 6.43 -4.18
CA ARG A 198 9.05 6.71 -5.58
C ARG A 198 7.92 7.41 -6.34
N LEU A 199 6.66 7.01 -6.10
CA LEU A 199 5.50 7.68 -6.69
C LEU A 199 5.32 9.11 -6.16
N VAL A 200 5.47 9.32 -4.86
CA VAL A 200 5.40 10.66 -4.25
C VAL A 200 6.52 11.56 -4.77
N GLU A 201 7.75 11.06 -4.87
CA GLU A 201 8.88 11.79 -5.48
C GLU A 201 8.62 12.14 -6.95
N ALA A 202 8.00 11.24 -7.71
CA ALA A 202 7.61 11.51 -9.10
C ALA A 202 6.54 12.62 -9.23
N HIS A 203 5.76 12.86 -8.15
CA HIS A 203 4.81 13.97 -8.03
C HIS A 203 5.43 15.22 -7.41
N TYR A 204 6.77 15.31 -7.32
CA TYR A 204 7.50 16.40 -6.68
C TYR A 204 7.19 16.58 -5.20
N GLY A 205 6.70 15.53 -4.54
CA GLY A 205 6.37 15.50 -3.13
C GLY A 205 7.46 14.85 -2.28
N THR A 206 7.17 14.77 -0.98
CA THR A 206 7.99 14.06 0.00
C THR A 206 7.12 13.14 0.85
N ILE A 207 7.70 12.04 1.33
CA ILE A 207 7.08 11.13 2.28
C ILE A 207 8.00 10.91 3.47
N SER A 208 7.43 10.89 4.66
CA SER A 208 8.15 10.64 5.91
C SER A 208 7.34 9.76 6.85
N ALA A 209 7.99 9.17 7.84
CA ALA A 209 7.36 8.38 8.88
C ALA A 209 7.84 8.87 10.25
N ALA A 210 6.91 8.92 11.21
CA ALA A 210 7.18 9.08 12.62
C ALA A 210 6.51 7.93 13.36
N SER A 211 7.23 7.29 14.27
CA SER A 211 6.69 6.13 15.00
C SER A 211 7.41 5.94 16.31
N GLU A 212 6.66 5.44 17.29
CA GLU A 212 7.20 4.98 18.56
C GLU A 212 6.73 3.54 18.79
N LYS A 213 7.66 2.67 19.16
CA LYS A 213 7.37 1.24 19.38
C LYS A 213 6.34 1.05 20.48
N GLY A 214 5.20 0.43 20.12
CA GLY A 214 4.06 0.20 21.01
C GLY A 214 3.08 1.37 21.10
N ALA A 215 3.32 2.50 20.39
CA ALA A 215 2.44 3.68 20.39
C ALA A 215 1.84 4.00 19.00
N GLY A 216 2.21 3.23 17.97
CA GLY A 216 1.71 3.38 16.62
C GLY A 216 2.66 4.10 15.67
N SER A 217 2.16 4.41 14.49
CA SER A 217 2.93 5.07 13.43
C SER A 217 2.11 6.16 12.74
N SER A 218 2.82 7.14 12.20
CA SER A 218 2.24 8.21 11.38
C SER A 218 3.07 8.38 10.12
N PHE A 219 2.45 8.20 8.97
CA PHE A 219 3.03 8.43 7.66
C PHE A 219 2.51 9.75 7.10
N THR A 220 3.42 10.64 6.74
CA THR A 220 3.11 11.97 6.22
C THR A 220 3.61 12.10 4.78
N VAL A 221 2.71 12.51 3.89
CA VAL A 221 3.00 12.81 2.48
C VAL A 221 2.75 14.30 2.25
N VAL A 222 3.69 14.99 1.63
CA VAL A 222 3.53 16.39 1.23
C VAL A 222 3.56 16.45 -0.29
N LEU A 223 2.54 17.06 -0.88
CA LEU A 223 2.37 17.18 -2.34
C LEU A 223 2.15 18.65 -2.73
N PRO A 224 2.47 19.04 -3.97
CA PRO A 224 2.07 20.34 -4.50
C PRO A 224 0.54 20.49 -4.51
N ALA A 225 0.04 21.62 -4.03
CA ALA A 225 -1.36 22.00 -4.15
C ALA A 225 -1.73 22.36 -5.60
N VAL A 226 -3.03 22.36 -5.91
CA VAL A 226 -3.51 22.95 -7.18
C VAL A 226 -3.31 24.45 -7.09
N LYS A 227 -2.57 25.05 -8.03
CA LYS A 227 -2.38 26.51 -8.06
C LYS A 227 -3.73 27.19 -8.25
N GLY A 228 -4.16 27.96 -7.23
CA GLY A 228 -5.37 28.75 -7.29
C GLY A 228 -6.57 28.22 -6.48
N ALA A 229 -6.40 27.15 -5.72
CA ALA A 229 -7.39 26.68 -4.75
C ALA A 229 -7.15 27.41 -3.40
N THR A 230 -7.53 28.68 -3.31
CA THR A 230 -7.66 29.47 -2.07
C THR A 230 -8.99 30.17 -2.09
#